data_628734d64b69da169e528eab5b7d8a6a
#
_entry.id   628734d64b69da169e528eab5b7d8a6a
#
_cell.length_a   1.000
_cell.length_b   1.000
_cell.length_c   1.000
_cell.angle_alpha   90.00
_cell.angle_beta   90.00
_cell.angle_gamma   90.00
#
_symmetry.space_group_name_H-M   'P 1'
#
loop_
_entity.id
_entity.type
_entity.pdbx_description
1 polymer ?
#
loop_
_entity_poly.entity_id
_entity_poly.type
_entity_poly.pdbx_seq_one_letter_code
_entity_poly.pdbx_strand_id
1 'polypeptide(L)'
;MGNFFTSTQIYDNESLTKEQFIDKFCMKMAEEGYLNCDSEESELSYILRFADNCKWVTITSESYEQGNQTSQKDTGRIAKMLGTTCVNTVVIDSDCAILELYDKSGKKADTLAIGRADDYFGDDIPQPSEKAWKPFLCDNSTWEQFNEIRNGDYVFVEEGLSKFASVIGMDVCNITFAAEAADESDNNTVFLCFRQRNANKEQKITLKTAFLKVFGEALEPLGYKKVKGTKPYLVRVIDNEIIQIISIFQRKGALRGEVEFNILGDVFSVYSRYFDLNKKLEDGYLLLSMELSRNVQSENTQNLK
;
A
#
# COMPACT_ATOMS: atom_id res chain seq x y z
N MET A 1 3.98 -17.63 -8.19
CA MET A 1 4.38 -16.29 -7.75
C MET A 1 3.44 -15.94 -6.62
N GLY A 2 3.94 -15.82 -5.41
CA GLY A 2 3.13 -15.52 -4.24
C GLY A 2 2.79 -14.03 -4.14
N ASN A 3 1.91 -13.70 -3.21
CA ASN A 3 1.53 -12.32 -2.95
C ASN A 3 2.55 -11.62 -2.05
N PHE A 4 2.69 -10.32 -2.30
CA PHE A 4 3.48 -9.42 -1.46
C PHE A 4 2.63 -8.21 -1.15
N PHE A 5 2.35 -7.97 0.10
CA PHE A 5 1.64 -6.75 0.50
C PHE A 5 2.02 -6.32 1.91
N THR A 6 1.76 -5.06 2.20
CA THR A 6 1.99 -4.46 3.51
C THR A 6 0.81 -3.58 3.88
N SER A 7 0.29 -3.77 5.09
CA SER A 7 -0.79 -2.97 5.65
C SER A 7 -0.59 -2.72 7.13
N THR A 8 -1.29 -1.72 7.66
CA THR A 8 -1.37 -1.43 9.09
C THR A 8 -2.80 -1.59 9.54
N GLN A 9 -3.01 -2.31 10.62
CA GLN A 9 -4.30 -2.47 11.28
C GLN A 9 -4.34 -1.55 12.50
N ILE A 10 -5.28 -0.62 12.54
CA ILE A 10 -5.45 0.36 13.61
C ILE A 10 -6.60 -0.07 14.51
N TYR A 11 -6.34 -0.26 15.80
CA TYR A 11 -7.38 -0.61 16.76
C TYR A 11 -8.18 0.63 17.16
N ASP A 12 -9.47 0.68 16.78
CA ASP A 12 -10.37 1.74 17.21
C ASP A 12 -10.96 1.38 18.61
N ASN A 13 -10.29 1.87 19.63
CA ASN A 13 -10.71 1.70 21.02
C ASN A 13 -11.87 2.59 21.44
N GLU A 14 -12.27 3.55 20.61
CA GLU A 14 -13.36 4.49 20.87
C GLU A 14 -14.65 4.10 20.17
N SER A 15 -14.61 3.09 19.29
CA SER A 15 -15.75 2.61 18.49
C SER A 15 -16.41 3.76 17.69
N LEU A 16 -15.58 4.51 16.95
CA LEU A 16 -15.99 5.65 16.17
C LEU A 16 -16.79 5.21 14.92
N THR A 17 -17.68 6.06 14.42
CA THR A 17 -18.18 5.87 13.06
C THR A 17 -17.07 6.10 12.05
N LYS A 18 -17.26 5.64 10.81
CA LYS A 18 -16.31 5.84 9.72
C LYS A 18 -15.94 7.32 9.57
N GLU A 19 -16.93 8.20 9.51
CA GLU A 19 -16.75 9.65 9.37
C GLU A 19 -15.96 10.23 10.55
N GLN A 20 -16.31 9.84 11.79
CA GLN A 20 -15.63 10.29 12.99
C GLN A 20 -14.17 9.84 13.02
N PHE A 21 -13.88 8.61 12.56
CA PHE A 21 -12.52 8.10 12.47
C PHE A 21 -11.69 8.90 11.44
N ILE A 22 -12.26 9.15 10.25
CA ILE A 22 -11.64 9.94 9.20
C ILE A 22 -11.33 11.36 9.70
N ASP A 23 -12.30 12.02 10.32
CA ASP A 23 -12.15 13.36 10.87
C ASP A 23 -11.04 13.40 11.92
N LYS A 24 -11.02 12.43 12.84
CA LYS A 24 -9.98 12.30 13.86
C LYS A 24 -8.60 12.09 13.21
N PHE A 25 -8.52 11.20 12.23
CA PHE A 25 -7.27 10.94 11.51
C PHE A 25 -6.74 12.20 10.83
N CYS A 26 -7.59 12.89 10.05
CA CYS A 26 -7.24 14.14 9.37
C CYS A 26 -6.85 15.26 10.34
N MET A 27 -7.57 15.38 11.47
CA MET A 27 -7.23 16.35 12.52
C MET A 27 -5.84 16.06 13.11
N LYS A 28 -5.54 14.79 13.40
CA LYS A 28 -4.24 14.39 13.95
C LYS A 28 -3.11 14.56 12.94
N MET A 29 -3.35 14.30 11.67
CA MET A 29 -2.41 14.63 10.60
C MET A 29 -2.14 16.14 10.52
N ALA A 30 -3.17 16.97 10.69
CA ALA A 30 -3.03 18.42 10.72
C ALA A 30 -2.21 18.92 11.93
N GLU A 31 -2.32 18.27 13.10
CA GLU A 31 -1.47 18.53 14.27
C GLU A 31 0.01 18.23 14.00
N GLU A 32 0.30 17.21 13.18
CA GLU A 32 1.66 16.89 12.71
C GLU A 32 2.14 17.77 11.54
N GLY A 33 1.32 18.75 11.10
CA GLY A 33 1.68 19.69 10.06
C GLY A 33 1.33 19.24 8.64
N TYR A 34 0.50 18.23 8.48
CA TYR A 34 -0.01 17.78 7.18
C TYR A 34 -1.39 18.39 6.91
N LEU A 35 -1.64 18.81 5.69
CA LEU A 35 -2.93 19.31 5.23
C LEU A 35 -3.52 18.34 4.23
N ASN A 36 -4.81 18.08 4.33
CA ASN A 36 -5.54 17.35 3.31
C ASN A 36 -5.48 18.12 1.98
N CYS A 37 -5.30 17.42 0.88
CA CYS A 37 -5.15 17.99 -0.46
C CYS A 37 -5.66 17.04 -1.53
N ASP A 38 -5.74 17.52 -2.76
CA ASP A 38 -6.03 16.69 -3.91
C ASP A 38 -4.86 15.72 -4.22
N SER A 39 -5.17 14.61 -4.86
CA SER A 39 -4.18 13.57 -5.17
C SER A 39 -2.99 14.07 -6.00
N GLU A 40 -3.20 15.11 -6.82
CA GLU A 40 -2.13 15.71 -7.65
C GLU A 40 -1.08 16.47 -6.83
N GLU A 41 -1.46 16.98 -5.65
CA GLU A 41 -0.57 17.73 -4.75
C GLU A 41 -0.04 16.87 -3.59
N SER A 42 -0.39 15.59 -3.56
CA SER A 42 -0.11 14.70 -2.44
C SER A 42 1.38 14.35 -2.34
N GLU A 43 1.93 14.54 -1.14
CA GLU A 43 3.26 14.03 -0.76
C GLU A 43 3.15 12.72 0.02
N LEU A 44 1.98 12.44 0.60
CA LEU A 44 1.68 11.27 1.40
C LEU A 44 0.22 10.88 1.17
N SER A 45 -0.01 9.64 0.78
CA SER A 45 -1.36 9.12 0.54
C SER A 45 -1.61 7.85 1.34
N TYR A 46 -2.82 7.73 1.84
CA TYR A 46 -3.31 6.57 2.54
C TYR A 46 -4.62 6.08 1.95
N ILE A 47 -4.79 4.79 1.99
CA ILE A 47 -6.04 4.10 1.67
C ILE A 47 -6.52 3.46 2.95
N LEU A 48 -7.65 3.93 3.48
CA LEU A 48 -8.29 3.37 4.66
C LEU A 48 -9.40 2.43 4.22
N ARG A 49 -9.49 1.29 4.88
CA ARG A 49 -10.57 0.34 4.66
C ARG A 49 -11.26 -0.02 5.97
N PHE A 50 -12.57 0.09 5.93
CA PHE A 50 -13.46 -0.16 7.05
C PHE A 50 -14.20 -1.47 6.85
N ALA A 51 -14.69 -2.07 7.94
CA ALA A 51 -15.60 -3.19 7.89
C ALA A 51 -16.68 -3.00 8.96
N ASP A 52 -17.89 -3.46 8.66
CA ASP A 52 -19.03 -3.33 9.57
C ASP A 52 -18.77 -4.09 10.88
N ASN A 53 -19.07 -3.43 11.98
CA ASN A 53 -18.89 -3.99 13.34
C ASN A 53 -17.45 -4.45 13.67
N CYS A 54 -16.45 -4.00 12.94
CA CYS A 54 -15.04 -4.27 13.19
C CYS A 54 -14.39 -3.11 13.93
N LYS A 55 -13.63 -3.42 14.99
CA LYS A 55 -12.84 -2.41 15.73
C LYS A 55 -11.48 -2.11 15.08
N TRP A 56 -11.15 -2.79 13.99
CA TRP A 56 -9.90 -2.60 13.31
C TRP A 56 -10.13 -1.90 11.98
N VAL A 57 -9.42 -0.82 11.76
CA VAL A 57 -9.39 -0.09 10.49
C VAL A 57 -8.08 -0.42 9.80
N THR A 58 -8.16 -0.90 8.58
CA THR A 58 -6.97 -1.16 7.78
C THR A 58 -6.53 0.11 7.07
N ILE A 59 -5.24 0.37 7.10
CA ILE A 59 -4.61 1.44 6.34
C ILE A 59 -3.45 0.88 5.53
N THR A 60 -3.34 1.28 4.29
CA THR A 60 -2.20 1.01 3.44
C THR A 60 -1.78 2.27 2.69
N SER A 61 -0.62 2.23 2.07
CA SER A 61 -0.06 3.32 1.28
C SER A 61 0.78 2.73 0.16
N GLU A 62 0.80 3.37 -0.99
CA GLU A 62 1.71 3.00 -2.08
C GLU A 62 3.19 3.15 -1.69
N SER A 63 3.49 3.91 -0.64
CA SER A 63 4.84 4.03 -0.07
C SER A 63 5.26 2.81 0.75
N TYR A 64 4.34 1.88 1.05
CA TYR A 64 4.62 0.67 1.80
C TYR A 64 5.18 -0.41 0.88
N GLU A 65 6.45 -0.29 0.55
CA GLU A 65 7.15 -1.31 -0.22
C GLU A 65 7.65 -2.43 0.70
N GLN A 66 7.65 -3.64 0.16
CA GLN A 66 8.15 -4.80 0.88
C GLN A 66 9.61 -4.63 1.27
N GLY A 67 9.94 -5.05 2.51
CA GLY A 67 11.31 -5.09 3.01
C GLY A 67 11.90 -3.72 3.33
N ASN A 68 11.18 -2.62 3.16
CA ASN A 68 11.60 -1.33 3.65
C ASN A 68 11.02 -1.07 5.06
N GLN A 69 11.67 -0.17 5.81
CA GLN A 69 11.23 0.19 7.15
C GLN A 69 10.16 1.29 7.15
N THR A 70 9.59 1.64 5.98
CA THR A 70 8.66 2.77 5.87
C THR A 70 7.36 2.47 6.58
N SER A 71 6.75 1.32 6.31
CA SER A 71 5.49 0.91 6.97
C SER A 71 5.65 0.77 8.48
N GLN A 72 6.77 0.19 8.94
CA GLN A 72 7.07 0.02 10.37
C GLN A 72 7.16 1.37 11.09
N LYS A 73 7.90 2.32 10.51
CA LYS A 73 8.04 3.68 11.06
C LYS A 73 6.71 4.41 11.07
N ASP A 74 5.95 4.27 9.99
CA ASP A 74 4.67 4.93 9.84
C ASP A 74 3.62 4.33 10.78
N THR A 75 3.58 3.00 10.93
CA THR A 75 2.71 2.33 11.92
C THR A 75 2.99 2.83 13.33
N GLY A 76 4.26 2.92 13.74
CA GLY A 76 4.62 3.49 15.05
C GLY A 76 4.20 4.95 15.19
N ARG A 77 4.37 5.76 14.14
CA ARG A 77 3.92 7.16 14.11
C ARG A 77 2.40 7.25 14.24
N ILE A 78 1.63 6.46 13.48
CA ILE A 78 0.16 6.42 13.51
C ILE A 78 -0.34 5.97 14.89
N ALA A 79 0.25 4.92 15.46
CA ALA A 79 -0.10 4.43 16.79
C ALA A 79 0.05 5.54 17.85
N LYS A 80 1.18 6.27 17.82
CA LYS A 80 1.43 7.40 18.70
C LYS A 80 0.49 8.58 18.43
N MET A 81 0.30 8.92 17.17
CA MET A 81 -0.54 10.04 16.72
C MET A 81 -2.00 9.86 17.17
N LEU A 82 -2.55 8.66 17.01
CA LEU A 82 -3.92 8.33 17.39
C LEU A 82 -4.06 7.94 18.87
N GLY A 83 -2.95 7.65 19.55
CA GLY A 83 -2.95 7.17 20.94
C GLY A 83 -3.55 5.78 21.09
N THR A 84 -3.42 4.93 20.07
CA THR A 84 -4.01 3.58 20.05
C THR A 84 -2.97 2.52 19.66
N THR A 85 -3.38 1.26 19.70
CA THR A 85 -2.56 0.13 19.25
C THR A 85 -2.69 -0.06 17.74
N CYS A 86 -1.57 -0.36 17.09
CA CYS A 86 -1.55 -0.71 15.68
C CYS A 86 -0.77 -2.00 15.45
N VAL A 87 -1.10 -2.71 14.38
CA VAL A 87 -0.37 -3.89 13.91
C VAL A 87 0.10 -3.63 12.49
N ASN A 88 1.42 -3.64 12.27
CA ASN A 88 2.00 -3.66 10.92
C ASN A 88 2.01 -5.10 10.42
N THR A 89 1.39 -5.36 9.30
CA THR A 89 1.33 -6.69 8.65
C THR A 89 2.14 -6.65 7.36
N VAL A 90 3.11 -7.54 7.23
CA VAL A 90 3.91 -7.72 6.02
C VAL A 90 3.77 -9.16 5.57
N VAL A 91 3.32 -9.38 4.34
CA VAL A 91 3.28 -10.70 3.70
C VAL A 91 4.38 -10.80 2.66
N ILE A 92 5.08 -11.91 2.67
CA ILE A 92 6.25 -12.17 1.84
C ILE A 92 6.02 -13.46 1.06
N ASP A 93 5.85 -13.32 -0.26
CA ASP A 93 5.69 -14.41 -1.26
C ASP A 93 4.61 -15.45 -0.91
N SER A 94 3.56 -15.04 -0.17
CA SER A 94 2.52 -15.93 0.40
C SER A 94 3.08 -17.05 1.30
N ASP A 95 4.36 -17.01 1.67
CA ASP A 95 5.02 -18.03 2.48
C ASP A 95 5.08 -17.63 3.96
N CYS A 96 5.30 -16.35 4.24
CA CYS A 96 5.44 -15.83 5.60
C CYS A 96 4.68 -14.52 5.79
N ALA A 97 4.01 -14.39 6.93
CA ALA A 97 3.45 -13.14 7.41
C ALA A 97 4.14 -12.71 8.70
N ILE A 98 4.59 -11.47 8.74
CA ILE A 98 5.20 -10.85 9.92
C ILE A 98 4.24 -9.77 10.41
N LEU A 99 3.80 -9.90 11.67
CA LEU A 99 2.91 -8.95 12.32
C LEU A 99 3.63 -8.31 13.50
N GLU A 100 3.80 -7.00 13.45
CA GLU A 100 4.45 -6.23 14.50
C GLU A 100 3.41 -5.37 15.24
N LEU A 101 3.26 -5.62 16.52
CA LEU A 101 2.37 -4.90 17.41
C LEU A 101 3.05 -3.63 17.92
N TYR A 102 2.40 -2.49 17.75
CA TYR A 102 2.85 -1.19 18.25
C TYR A 102 1.90 -0.68 19.33
N ASP A 103 2.45 -0.25 20.45
CA ASP A 103 1.68 0.33 21.52
C ASP A 103 1.28 1.79 21.24
N LYS A 104 0.41 2.35 22.05
CA LYS A 104 -0.05 3.75 21.95
C LYS A 104 1.04 4.81 22.06
N SER A 105 2.26 4.44 22.43
CA SER A 105 3.43 5.34 22.43
C SER A 105 4.18 5.29 21.09
N GLY A 106 3.79 4.40 20.18
CA GLY A 106 4.42 4.16 18.90
C GLY A 106 5.64 3.24 18.98
N LYS A 107 5.85 2.55 20.10
CA LYS A 107 6.94 1.58 20.25
C LYS A 107 6.45 0.18 19.87
N LYS A 108 7.32 -0.54 19.19
CA LYS A 108 7.09 -1.96 18.92
C LYS A 108 7.05 -2.72 20.25
N ALA A 109 5.89 -3.29 20.56
CA ALA A 109 5.63 -4.02 21.79
C ALA A 109 5.89 -5.52 21.64
N ASP A 110 5.61 -6.06 20.44
CA ASP A 110 5.77 -7.49 20.16
C ASP A 110 5.84 -7.79 18.66
N THR A 111 6.20 -9.01 18.32
CA THR A 111 6.24 -9.53 16.95
C THR A 111 5.71 -10.95 16.90
N LEU A 112 4.85 -11.22 15.92
CA LEU A 112 4.31 -12.53 15.57
C LEU A 112 4.73 -12.87 14.14
N ALA A 113 5.14 -14.11 13.89
CA ALA A 113 5.35 -14.64 12.56
C ALA A 113 4.44 -15.86 12.34
N ILE A 114 3.86 -15.98 11.15
CA ILE A 114 2.98 -17.08 10.70
C ILE A 114 3.56 -17.62 9.39
N GLY A 115 3.46 -18.94 9.18
CA GLY A 115 3.98 -19.59 7.98
C GLY A 115 5.46 -19.92 8.10
N ARG A 116 6.21 -19.86 6.98
CA ARG A 116 7.64 -20.23 6.91
C ARG A 116 8.55 -19.16 7.51
N ALA A 117 8.41 -18.93 8.81
CA ALA A 117 9.17 -17.91 9.52
C ALA A 117 10.67 -18.23 9.61
N ASP A 118 11.04 -19.51 9.58
CA ASP A 118 12.42 -20.00 9.58
C ASP A 118 13.23 -19.52 8.37
N ASP A 119 12.62 -19.38 7.21
CA ASP A 119 13.28 -18.84 6.01
C ASP A 119 13.73 -17.37 6.18
N TYR A 120 13.12 -16.63 7.11
CA TYR A 120 13.37 -15.20 7.33
C TYR A 120 14.08 -14.89 8.63
N PHE A 121 13.90 -15.69 9.66
CA PHE A 121 14.46 -15.49 10.99
C PHE A 121 15.51 -16.53 11.37
N GLY A 122 15.66 -17.61 10.58
CA GLY A 122 16.48 -18.75 10.98
C GLY A 122 16.00 -19.34 12.32
N ASP A 123 16.92 -19.52 13.25
CA ASP A 123 16.60 -20.03 14.59
C ASP A 123 15.96 -18.98 15.53
N ASP A 124 15.98 -17.70 15.16
CA ASP A 124 15.52 -16.57 15.97
C ASP A 124 14.06 -16.21 15.70
N ILE A 125 13.16 -17.17 15.47
CA ILE A 125 11.74 -16.93 15.21
C ILE A 125 11.11 -16.24 16.42
N PRO A 126 10.44 -15.07 16.20
CA PRO A 126 9.78 -14.32 17.27
C PRO A 126 8.77 -15.17 18.05
N GLN A 127 8.85 -15.09 19.37
CA GLN A 127 7.89 -15.76 20.27
C GLN A 127 6.92 -14.72 20.83
N PRO A 128 5.66 -14.68 20.36
CA PRO A 128 4.71 -13.65 20.80
C PRO A 128 4.37 -13.82 22.28
N SER A 129 4.22 -12.69 22.94
CA SER A 129 3.86 -12.63 24.37
C SER A 129 2.35 -12.65 24.54
N GLU A 130 1.81 -13.59 25.32
CA GLU A 130 0.40 -13.63 25.69
C GLU A 130 -0.07 -12.28 26.26
N LYS A 131 0.77 -11.66 27.09
CA LYS A 131 0.46 -10.37 27.72
C LYS A 131 0.23 -9.26 26.68
N ALA A 132 0.95 -9.30 25.55
CA ALA A 132 0.84 -8.28 24.51
C ALA A 132 -0.40 -8.47 23.65
N TRP A 133 -0.74 -9.70 23.28
CA TRP A 133 -1.81 -10.01 22.33
C TRP A 133 -3.16 -10.33 22.95
N LYS A 134 -3.18 -10.90 24.18
CA LYS A 134 -4.41 -11.29 24.87
C LYS A 134 -5.47 -10.19 24.99
N PRO A 135 -5.12 -8.89 25.16
CA PRO A 135 -6.13 -7.82 25.22
C PRO A 135 -6.96 -7.65 23.94
N PHE A 136 -6.51 -8.22 22.82
CA PHE A 136 -7.15 -8.11 21.51
C PHE A 136 -7.87 -9.38 21.08
N LEU A 137 -7.78 -10.46 21.86
CA LEU A 137 -8.54 -11.69 21.59
C LEU A 137 -10.04 -11.41 21.69
N CYS A 138 -10.81 -11.98 20.76
CA CYS A 138 -12.26 -11.99 20.85
C CYS A 138 -12.72 -12.78 22.09
N ASP A 139 -13.90 -12.49 22.62
CA ASP A 139 -14.44 -13.12 23.85
C ASP A 139 -14.49 -14.66 23.78
N ASN A 140 -14.70 -15.21 22.59
CA ASN A 140 -14.76 -16.65 22.35
C ASN A 140 -13.42 -17.26 21.87
N SER A 141 -12.33 -16.49 21.89
CA SER A 141 -11.01 -16.92 21.43
C SER A 141 -10.07 -17.17 22.60
N THR A 142 -9.19 -18.16 22.47
CA THR A 142 -8.22 -18.51 23.50
C THR A 142 -6.79 -18.30 23.04
N TRP A 143 -5.86 -18.20 23.98
CA TRP A 143 -4.44 -18.12 23.70
C TRP A 143 -3.90 -19.39 23.03
N GLU A 144 -4.49 -20.54 23.32
CA GLU A 144 -4.17 -21.82 22.69
C GLU A 144 -4.52 -21.78 21.20
N GLN A 145 -5.71 -21.29 20.83
CA GLN A 145 -6.10 -21.11 19.43
C GLN A 145 -5.16 -20.16 18.68
N PHE A 146 -4.77 -19.07 19.34
CA PHE A 146 -3.77 -18.13 18.77
C PHE A 146 -2.45 -18.85 18.46
N ASN A 147 -1.94 -19.69 19.39
CA ASN A 147 -0.72 -20.46 19.18
C ASN A 147 -0.87 -21.55 18.13
N GLU A 148 -2.03 -22.21 18.03
CA GLU A 148 -2.29 -23.19 16.98
C GLU A 148 -2.23 -22.55 15.60
N ILE A 149 -2.77 -21.33 15.44
CA ILE A 149 -2.71 -20.58 14.19
C ILE A 149 -1.26 -20.23 13.86
N ARG A 150 -0.51 -19.72 14.81
CA ARG A 150 0.88 -19.38 14.62
C ARG A 150 1.73 -20.57 14.16
N ASN A 151 1.49 -21.74 14.75
CA ASN A 151 2.25 -22.96 14.49
C ASN A 151 1.62 -23.82 13.37
N GLY A 152 0.60 -23.32 12.70
CA GLY A 152 -0.07 -24.01 11.60
C GLY A 152 0.83 -24.14 10.37
N ASP A 153 0.69 -25.26 9.67
CA ASP A 153 1.32 -25.46 8.37
C ASP A 153 0.36 -25.00 7.27
N TYR A 154 0.76 -23.95 6.54
CA TYR A 154 -0.06 -23.32 5.53
C TYR A 154 0.63 -23.40 4.16
N VAL A 155 -0.13 -23.79 3.13
CA VAL A 155 0.33 -23.71 1.74
C VAL A 155 0.46 -22.24 1.31
N PHE A 156 -0.50 -21.40 1.74
CA PHE A 156 -0.50 -19.96 1.58
C PHE A 156 -0.74 -19.32 2.95
N VAL A 157 0.13 -18.42 3.34
CA VAL A 157 0.06 -17.78 4.67
C VAL A 157 -1.20 -16.94 4.88
N GLU A 158 -1.87 -16.52 3.80
CA GLU A 158 -3.14 -15.81 3.86
C GLU A 158 -4.23 -16.63 4.56
N GLU A 159 -4.17 -17.96 4.52
CA GLU A 159 -5.07 -18.82 5.30
C GLU A 159 -4.83 -18.65 6.80
N GLY A 160 -3.56 -18.66 7.21
CA GLY A 160 -3.17 -18.39 8.60
C GLY A 160 -3.57 -17.01 9.07
N LEU A 161 -3.36 -15.98 8.21
CA LEU A 161 -3.80 -14.62 8.49
C LEU A 161 -5.32 -14.48 8.64
N SER A 162 -6.09 -15.19 7.82
CA SER A 162 -7.55 -15.21 7.91
C SER A 162 -8.03 -15.80 9.24
N LYS A 163 -7.41 -16.88 9.69
CA LYS A 163 -7.68 -17.48 11.02
C LYS A 163 -7.26 -16.54 12.13
N PHE A 164 -6.09 -15.92 12.02
CA PHE A 164 -5.62 -14.93 12.99
C PHE A 164 -6.57 -13.74 13.09
N ALA A 165 -7.01 -13.18 11.95
CA ALA A 165 -7.99 -12.10 11.91
C ALA A 165 -9.26 -12.44 12.69
N SER A 166 -9.78 -13.66 12.51
CA SER A 166 -10.97 -14.13 13.20
C SER A 166 -10.79 -14.21 14.72
N VAL A 167 -9.59 -14.58 15.19
CA VAL A 167 -9.29 -14.72 16.63
C VAL A 167 -9.14 -13.37 17.32
N ILE A 168 -8.67 -12.34 16.64
CA ILE A 168 -8.49 -10.99 17.20
C ILE A 168 -9.55 -9.98 16.73
N GLY A 169 -10.57 -10.44 16.00
CA GLY A 169 -11.68 -9.58 15.54
C GLY A 169 -11.30 -8.57 14.46
N MET A 170 -10.28 -8.86 13.66
CA MET A 170 -10.01 -8.14 12.43
C MET A 170 -10.92 -8.65 11.30
N ASP A 171 -11.17 -7.81 10.32
CA ASP A 171 -11.84 -8.26 9.10
C ASP A 171 -10.89 -9.08 8.24
N VAL A 172 -11.35 -10.26 7.82
CA VAL A 172 -10.54 -11.25 7.09
C VAL A 172 -10.12 -10.73 5.71
N CYS A 173 -11.00 -10.00 5.02
CA CYS A 173 -10.68 -9.43 3.71
C CYS A 173 -9.75 -8.22 3.82
N ASN A 174 -9.84 -7.50 4.93
CA ASN A 174 -9.06 -6.28 5.11
C ASN A 174 -7.62 -6.57 5.57
N ILE A 175 -7.38 -7.62 6.35
CA ILE A 175 -6.02 -7.95 6.79
C ILE A 175 -5.10 -8.33 5.62
N THR A 176 -5.67 -8.87 4.54
CA THR A 176 -4.95 -9.24 3.31
C THR A 176 -5.06 -8.18 2.21
N PHE A 177 -5.52 -6.97 2.56
CA PHE A 177 -5.76 -5.91 1.60
C PHE A 177 -4.47 -5.25 1.15
N ALA A 178 -4.23 -5.27 -0.15
CA ALA A 178 -3.13 -4.58 -0.81
C ALA A 178 -3.60 -3.25 -1.42
N ALA A 179 -2.71 -2.26 -1.50
CA ALA A 179 -3.03 -0.95 -2.06
C ALA A 179 -3.52 -1.02 -3.52
N GLU A 180 -2.99 -1.98 -4.28
CA GLU A 180 -3.34 -2.20 -5.68
C GLU A 180 -4.76 -2.72 -5.88
N ALA A 181 -5.36 -3.32 -4.84
CA ALA A 181 -6.73 -3.83 -4.87
C ALA A 181 -7.77 -2.80 -4.43
N ALA A 182 -7.36 -1.55 -4.18
CA ALA A 182 -8.27 -0.50 -3.75
C ALA A 182 -9.17 -0.03 -4.88
N ASP A 183 -10.49 0.00 -4.63
CA ASP A 183 -11.50 0.46 -5.56
C ASP A 183 -12.17 1.73 -5.00
N GLU A 184 -12.12 2.83 -5.75
CA GLU A 184 -12.77 4.10 -5.36
C GLU A 184 -14.31 3.98 -5.30
N SER A 185 -14.89 2.98 -5.96
CA SER A 185 -16.34 2.73 -5.92
C SER A 185 -16.79 1.96 -4.67
N ASP A 186 -15.86 1.37 -3.93
CA ASP A 186 -16.16 0.67 -2.68
C ASP A 186 -16.43 1.67 -1.56
N ASN A 187 -17.67 1.68 -1.07
CA ASN A 187 -18.09 2.58 0.02
C ASN A 187 -17.31 2.38 1.33
N ASN A 188 -16.62 1.26 1.50
CA ASN A 188 -15.80 0.97 2.67
C ASN A 188 -14.34 1.42 2.51
N THR A 189 -13.96 1.88 1.34
CA THR A 189 -12.61 2.36 1.01
C THR A 189 -12.59 3.89 0.97
N VAL A 190 -11.56 4.50 1.55
CA VAL A 190 -11.38 5.97 1.60
C VAL A 190 -9.94 6.31 1.26
N PHE A 191 -9.77 7.18 0.27
CA PHE A 191 -8.47 7.70 -0.14
C PHE A 191 -8.23 9.04 0.54
N LEU A 192 -7.13 9.14 1.29
CA LEU A 192 -6.71 10.37 1.96
C LEU A 192 -5.35 10.80 1.43
N CYS A 193 -5.28 12.04 0.99
CA CYS A 193 -4.09 12.65 0.43
C CYS A 193 -3.65 13.85 1.28
N PHE A 194 -2.35 13.92 1.58
CA PHE A 194 -1.80 14.94 2.45
C PHE A 194 -0.55 15.58 1.84
N ARG A 195 -0.36 16.87 2.16
CA ARG A 195 0.87 17.63 1.91
C ARG A 195 1.36 18.31 3.17
N GLN A 196 2.65 18.55 3.32
CA GLN A 196 3.18 19.29 4.45
C GLN A 196 2.79 20.77 4.41
N ARG A 197 2.36 21.32 5.56
CA ARG A 197 1.93 22.72 5.71
C ARG A 197 3.03 23.74 5.36
N ASN A 198 4.30 23.39 5.62
CA ASN A 198 5.46 24.27 5.50
C ASN A 198 6.52 23.76 4.51
N ALA A 199 6.13 22.94 3.55
CA ALA A 199 7.02 22.70 2.44
C ALA A 199 7.32 24.08 1.82
N ASN A 200 8.49 24.63 2.17
CA ASN A 200 8.99 25.82 1.52
C ASN A 200 8.74 25.67 0.03
N LYS A 201 8.29 26.77 -0.63
CA LYS A 201 7.81 26.83 -2.01
C LYS A 201 8.80 26.41 -3.12
N GLU A 202 9.81 25.65 -2.84
CA GLU A 202 10.31 24.67 -3.80
C GLU A 202 9.31 23.50 -3.78
N GLN A 203 8.30 23.63 -4.64
CA GLN A 203 7.42 22.50 -4.97
C GLN A 203 8.34 21.31 -5.24
N LYS A 204 8.44 20.37 -4.30
CA LYS A 204 8.96 19.05 -4.60
C LYS A 204 7.96 18.46 -5.58
N ILE A 205 8.23 18.70 -6.85
CA ILE A 205 7.43 18.14 -7.92
C ILE A 205 7.55 16.63 -7.77
N THR A 206 6.47 15.96 -7.39
CA THR A 206 6.46 14.50 -7.32
C THR A 206 6.76 13.95 -8.71
N LEU A 207 7.31 12.74 -8.78
CA LEU A 207 7.55 12.08 -10.06
C LEU A 207 6.27 12.05 -10.92
N LYS A 208 5.12 11.78 -10.30
CA LYS A 208 3.81 11.81 -10.95
C LYS A 208 3.48 13.20 -11.51
N THR A 209 3.61 14.24 -10.71
CA THR A 209 3.31 15.62 -11.15
C THR A 209 4.26 16.05 -12.29
N ALA A 210 5.55 15.74 -12.17
CA ALA A 210 6.53 16.02 -13.23
C ALA A 210 6.19 15.27 -14.52
N PHE A 211 5.89 13.98 -14.41
CA PHE A 211 5.53 13.14 -15.55
C PHE A 211 4.25 13.64 -16.23
N LEU A 212 3.18 13.86 -15.47
CA LEU A 212 1.91 14.32 -16.03
C LEU A 212 2.00 15.73 -16.62
N LYS A 213 2.86 16.59 -16.08
CA LYS A 213 3.10 17.92 -16.64
C LYS A 213 3.86 17.83 -17.97
N VAL A 214 4.99 17.13 -17.99
CA VAL A 214 5.86 17.05 -19.17
C VAL A 214 5.23 16.21 -20.27
N PHE A 215 4.85 14.98 -19.95
CA PHE A 215 4.31 14.03 -20.92
C PHE A 215 2.83 14.26 -21.21
N GLY A 216 2.05 14.70 -20.21
CA GLY A 216 0.63 15.01 -20.39
C GLY A 216 0.43 16.10 -21.44
N GLU A 217 1.16 17.21 -21.34
CA GLU A 217 1.08 18.31 -22.31
C GLU A 217 1.56 17.89 -23.70
N ALA A 218 2.63 17.07 -23.77
CA ALA A 218 3.20 16.62 -25.05
C ALA A 218 2.34 15.55 -25.76
N LEU A 219 1.64 14.69 -24.99
CA LEU A 219 0.92 13.54 -25.53
C LEU A 219 -0.59 13.76 -25.67
N GLU A 220 -1.15 14.77 -25.03
CA GLU A 220 -2.57 15.13 -25.16
C GLU A 220 -2.98 15.37 -26.63
N PRO A 221 -2.19 16.09 -27.47
CA PRO A 221 -2.50 16.25 -28.90
C PRO A 221 -2.51 14.93 -29.68
N LEU A 222 -1.84 13.89 -29.16
CA LEU A 222 -1.82 12.54 -29.73
C LEU A 222 -2.97 11.67 -29.24
N GLY A 223 -3.90 12.20 -28.43
CA GLY A 223 -5.08 11.51 -27.94
C GLY A 223 -4.88 10.77 -26.62
N TYR A 224 -3.74 10.96 -25.94
CA TYR A 224 -3.55 10.43 -24.60
C TYR A 224 -4.30 11.24 -23.56
N LYS A 225 -4.88 10.57 -22.57
CA LYS A 225 -5.60 11.17 -21.45
C LYS A 225 -4.99 10.72 -20.13
N LYS A 226 -5.00 11.62 -19.16
CA LYS A 226 -4.63 11.31 -17.77
C LYS A 226 -5.69 10.39 -17.17
N VAL A 227 -5.26 9.31 -16.51
CA VAL A 227 -6.15 8.44 -15.76
C VAL A 227 -6.19 8.93 -14.31
N LYS A 228 -7.40 8.97 -13.73
CA LYS A 228 -7.56 9.21 -12.30
C LYS A 228 -6.98 8.01 -11.56
N GLY A 229 -6.29 8.24 -10.47
CA GLY A 229 -5.66 7.21 -9.66
C GLY A 229 -4.30 7.67 -9.14
N THR A 230 -3.69 6.83 -8.32
CA THR A 230 -2.43 7.13 -7.63
C THR A 230 -1.21 7.00 -8.55
N LYS A 231 -1.29 6.14 -9.56
CA LYS A 231 -0.17 5.90 -10.50
C LYS A 231 -0.17 6.88 -11.67
N PRO A 232 1.01 7.29 -12.19
CA PRO A 232 1.14 8.24 -13.28
C PRO A 232 0.93 7.56 -14.65
N TYR A 233 -0.33 7.33 -15.02
CA TYR A 233 -0.69 6.75 -16.30
C TYR A 233 -1.21 7.79 -17.29
N LEU A 234 -0.76 7.65 -18.54
CA LEU A 234 -1.33 8.29 -19.71
C LEU A 234 -1.86 7.20 -20.64
N VAL A 235 -3.12 7.28 -21.01
CA VAL A 235 -3.82 6.24 -21.76
C VAL A 235 -4.41 6.80 -23.03
N ARG A 236 -4.24 6.06 -24.13
CA ARG A 236 -4.89 6.31 -25.42
C ARG A 236 -5.59 5.05 -25.90
N VAL A 237 -6.83 5.20 -26.35
CA VAL A 237 -7.61 4.12 -26.99
C VAL A 237 -7.62 4.36 -28.49
N ILE A 238 -7.24 3.35 -29.28
CA ILE A 238 -7.23 3.37 -30.74
C ILE A 238 -8.32 2.43 -31.23
N ASP A 239 -9.22 2.95 -32.05
CA ASP A 239 -10.32 2.21 -32.73
C ASP A 239 -11.17 1.34 -31.79
N ASN A 240 -11.24 1.69 -30.51
CA ASN A 240 -11.88 0.89 -29.45
C ASN A 240 -11.33 -0.54 -29.27
N GLU A 241 -10.17 -0.84 -29.83
CA GLU A 241 -9.58 -2.18 -29.82
C GLU A 241 -8.23 -2.23 -29.10
N ILE A 242 -7.47 -1.15 -29.14
CA ILE A 242 -6.13 -1.10 -28.58
C ILE A 242 -6.03 -0.01 -27.54
N ILE A 243 -5.53 -0.37 -26.36
CA ILE A 243 -5.20 0.56 -25.30
C ILE A 243 -3.69 0.70 -25.25
N GLN A 244 -3.20 1.92 -25.42
CA GLN A 244 -1.80 2.26 -25.21
C GLN A 244 -1.67 2.98 -23.87
N ILE A 245 -0.73 2.53 -23.05
CA ILE A 245 -0.46 3.08 -21.73
C ILE A 245 0.99 3.54 -21.69
N ILE A 246 1.23 4.73 -21.18
CA ILE A 246 2.57 5.23 -20.87
C ILE A 246 2.60 5.52 -19.38
N SER A 247 3.57 4.95 -18.69
CA SER A 247 3.78 5.15 -17.26
C SER A 247 5.25 5.41 -16.95
N ILE A 248 5.52 5.95 -15.77
CA ILE A 248 6.88 6.11 -15.26
C ILE A 248 6.94 5.50 -13.85
N PHE A 249 8.02 4.80 -13.58
CA PHE A 249 8.30 4.32 -12.24
C PHE A 249 9.77 4.50 -11.89
N GLN A 250 10.02 4.58 -10.62
CA GLN A 250 11.36 4.73 -10.06
C GLN A 250 11.83 3.37 -9.54
N ARG A 251 13.03 2.97 -9.94
CA ARG A 251 13.74 1.84 -9.34
C ARG A 251 14.93 2.34 -8.55
N LYS A 252 15.26 1.66 -7.45
CA LYS A 252 16.58 1.80 -6.83
C LYS A 252 17.59 1.15 -7.77
N GLY A 253 18.60 1.88 -8.17
CA GLY A 253 19.70 1.35 -8.97
C GLY A 253 20.49 0.28 -8.22
N ALA A 254 21.26 -0.52 -8.95
CA ALA A 254 22.11 -1.58 -8.39
C ALA A 254 23.22 -1.03 -7.48
N LEU A 255 23.62 0.22 -7.66
CA LEU A 255 24.61 0.91 -6.84
C LEU A 255 23.93 1.79 -5.80
N ARG A 256 24.54 1.87 -4.62
CA ARG A 256 24.01 2.61 -3.47
C ARG A 256 23.86 4.10 -3.80
N GLY A 257 22.61 4.59 -3.86
CA GLY A 257 22.29 5.99 -4.13
C GLY A 257 21.88 6.28 -5.58
N GLU A 258 21.94 5.32 -6.48
CA GLU A 258 21.42 5.49 -7.83
C GLU A 258 19.90 5.35 -7.87
N VAL A 259 19.27 6.18 -8.67
CA VAL A 259 17.83 6.16 -8.94
C VAL A 259 17.65 6.04 -10.43
N GLU A 260 17.03 4.95 -10.85
CA GLU A 260 16.67 4.74 -12.25
C GLU A 260 15.21 5.13 -12.46
N PHE A 261 14.96 5.90 -13.52
CA PHE A 261 13.62 6.19 -14.00
C PHE A 261 13.36 5.36 -15.25
N ASN A 262 12.33 4.54 -15.20
CA ASN A 262 11.91 3.73 -16.32
C ASN A 262 10.58 4.25 -16.85
N ILE A 263 10.52 4.48 -18.17
CA ILE A 263 9.28 4.78 -18.88
C ILE A 263 8.83 3.48 -19.53
N LEU A 264 7.67 3.00 -19.16
CA LEU A 264 7.03 1.85 -19.77
C LEU A 264 5.98 2.30 -20.76
N GLY A 265 6.02 1.71 -21.95
CA GLY A 265 4.94 1.78 -22.92
C GLY A 265 4.31 0.40 -23.06
N ASP A 266 3.07 0.27 -22.67
CA ASP A 266 2.32 -0.96 -22.74
C ASP A 266 1.20 -0.86 -23.77
N VAL A 267 0.94 -1.97 -24.47
CA VAL A 267 -0.13 -2.06 -25.48
C VAL A 267 -1.04 -3.21 -25.09
N PHE A 268 -2.29 -2.91 -24.87
CA PHE A 268 -3.32 -3.89 -24.54
C PHE A 268 -4.35 -3.99 -25.65
N SER A 269 -4.86 -5.20 -25.90
CA SER A 269 -6.05 -5.38 -26.73
C SER A 269 -7.31 -5.23 -25.89
N VAL A 270 -8.27 -4.43 -26.34
CA VAL A 270 -9.59 -4.27 -25.72
C VAL A 270 -10.49 -5.49 -25.97
N TYR A 271 -9.92 -6.63 -26.30
CA TYR A 271 -10.68 -7.85 -26.68
C TYR A 271 -11.56 -8.44 -25.58
N SER A 272 -12.03 -7.63 -24.66
CA SER A 272 -13.09 -8.09 -23.77
C SER A 272 -14.04 -6.95 -23.41
N ARG A 273 -15.22 -7.04 -23.94
CA ARG A 273 -16.39 -6.29 -23.49
C ARG A 273 -16.77 -6.51 -22.02
N TYR A 274 -15.89 -7.19 -21.25
CA TYR A 274 -16.14 -7.66 -19.88
C TYR A 274 -15.21 -7.05 -18.84
N PHE A 275 -14.33 -6.12 -19.20
CA PHE A 275 -13.42 -5.54 -18.22
C PHE A 275 -13.52 -4.01 -18.25
N ASP A 276 -13.76 -3.45 -17.06
CA ASP A 276 -13.58 -2.04 -16.80
C ASP A 276 -12.12 -1.65 -17.10
N LEU A 277 -11.92 -0.56 -17.82
CA LEU A 277 -10.60 -0.06 -18.16
C LEU A 277 -9.74 0.20 -16.91
N ASN A 278 -10.36 0.77 -15.88
CA ASN A 278 -9.69 1.06 -14.62
C ASN A 278 -9.21 -0.23 -13.94
N LYS A 279 -10.07 -1.24 -13.86
CA LYS A 279 -9.72 -2.52 -13.26
C LYS A 279 -8.60 -3.26 -14.01
N LYS A 280 -8.54 -3.15 -15.35
CA LYS A 280 -7.44 -3.71 -16.14
C LYS A 280 -6.12 -2.99 -15.94
N LEU A 281 -6.15 -1.68 -15.73
CA LEU A 281 -4.96 -0.89 -15.44
C LEU A 281 -4.38 -1.23 -14.06
N GLU A 282 -5.26 -1.61 -13.11
CA GLU A 282 -4.88 -2.01 -11.76
C GLU A 282 -4.41 -3.46 -11.69
N ASP A 283 -5.08 -4.38 -12.37
CA ASP A 283 -4.75 -5.81 -12.40
C ASP A 283 -3.49 -6.15 -13.22
N GLY A 284 -2.89 -5.18 -13.93
CA GLY A 284 -1.60 -5.33 -14.61
C GLY A 284 -1.54 -6.43 -15.68
N TYR A 285 -2.68 -6.84 -16.26
CA TYR A 285 -2.69 -7.85 -17.33
C TYR A 285 -2.08 -7.32 -18.62
N LEU A 286 -0.78 -7.49 -18.70
CA LEU A 286 0.05 -7.15 -19.84
C LEU A 286 -0.13 -8.19 -20.95
N LEU A 287 -0.62 -7.78 -22.11
CA LEU A 287 -0.56 -8.61 -23.32
C LEU A 287 0.75 -8.44 -24.09
N LEU A 288 1.38 -7.28 -23.96
CA LEU A 288 2.73 -7.00 -24.49
C LEU A 288 3.35 -5.86 -23.68
N SER A 289 4.46 -6.14 -23.01
CA SER A 289 5.33 -5.14 -22.43
C SER A 289 6.49 -4.87 -23.40
N MET A 290 6.57 -3.65 -23.90
CA MET A 290 7.77 -3.20 -24.63
C MET A 290 8.58 -2.32 -23.69
N GLU A 291 9.68 -2.83 -23.16
CA GLU A 291 10.70 -2.01 -22.52
C GLU A 291 11.30 -1.05 -23.54
N LEU A 292 10.88 0.21 -23.51
CA LEU A 292 11.49 1.28 -24.30
C LEU A 292 12.88 1.69 -23.76
N SER A 293 13.34 1.04 -22.70
CA SER A 293 14.54 1.44 -21.95
C SER A 293 15.87 1.22 -22.67
N ARG A 294 15.93 0.53 -23.82
CA ARG A 294 17.22 0.21 -24.47
C ARG A 294 17.73 1.22 -25.49
N ASN A 295 16.91 2.13 -25.99
CA ASN A 295 17.34 3.02 -27.08
C ASN A 295 17.54 4.50 -26.72
N VAL A 296 17.23 4.92 -25.50
CA VAL A 296 17.42 6.32 -25.08
C VAL A 296 18.78 6.56 -24.41
N GLN A 297 19.50 5.51 -24.05
CA GLN A 297 20.82 5.64 -23.40
C GLN A 297 21.96 6.08 -24.36
N SER A 298 21.79 6.05 -25.67
CA SER A 298 22.93 6.33 -26.57
C SER A 298 23.05 7.76 -27.09
N GLU A 299 22.04 8.62 -26.95
CA GLU A 299 22.11 9.94 -27.60
C GLU A 299 22.11 11.16 -26.67
N ASN A 300 21.75 11.05 -25.38
CA ASN A 300 21.59 12.22 -24.49
C ASN A 300 22.65 12.41 -23.41
N THR A 301 23.68 11.58 -23.34
CA THR A 301 24.75 11.76 -22.32
C THR A 301 25.84 12.76 -22.77
N GLN A 302 25.76 13.35 -23.97
CA GLN A 302 26.76 14.30 -24.44
C GLN A 302 26.42 15.79 -24.28
N ASN A 303 25.22 16.13 -23.80
CA ASN A 303 24.79 17.55 -23.74
C ASN A 303 24.48 18.10 -22.35
N LEU A 304 24.91 17.43 -21.27
CA LEU A 304 24.87 17.98 -19.90
C LEU A 304 26.28 17.96 -19.31
N LYS A 305 27.10 18.91 -19.78
CA LYS A 305 28.26 19.43 -19.03
C LYS A 305 28.06 20.91 -18.85
#